data_d10b517c0c4bce9fb7b6075d598582f2
#
_entry.id   d10b517c0c4bce9fb7b6075d598582f2
#
_cell.length_a   1.000
_cell.length_b   1.000
_cell.length_c   1.000
_cell.angle_alpha   90.00
_cell.angle_beta   90.00
_cell.angle_gamma   90.00
#
_symmetry.space_group_name_H-M   'P 1'
#
loop_
_entity.id
_entity.type
_entity.pdbx_description
1 polymer ?
#
loop_
_entity_poly.entity_id
_entity_poly.type
_entity_poly.pdbx_seq_one_letter_code
_entity_poly.pdbx_strand_id
1 'polypeptide(L)'
;MQRAMSTYVFVKERLHPGLLDTLVRGGAQAIEIFAARQHLDYANRKQHVREIADWFRSTGIPLNSVHAPLYSDYEWGRDGSAPVNVASNDRGQRIEAMDEIKRALEIAEQIPFRFLIQHVGISNESFDERKFEAAMTSIEHLRAFAKPLGVRILLENMPNDLCTPEKLVELIHTMHFDDVDVCFDVGHAHLMGGVAPAFETLKQHIRSTHIHDNAKDKDTHLWPGNGSIDWTQAMEMLRSAPHTPPLLLEIEGDEKLNPAEKMQEVFGKLEAA
;
A
#
# COMPACT_ATOMS: atom_id res chain seq x y z
N MET A 1 6.89 -13.03 11.81
CA MET A 1 6.84 -11.86 10.87
C MET A 1 6.66 -10.59 11.66
N GLN A 2 7.13 -9.43 11.15
CA GLN A 2 6.91 -8.14 11.82
C GLN A 2 5.45 -7.72 11.70
N ARG A 3 4.82 -7.32 12.80
CA ARG A 3 3.45 -6.77 12.79
C ARG A 3 3.48 -5.34 12.30
N ALA A 4 2.69 -5.02 11.29
CA ALA A 4 2.58 -3.65 10.78
C ALA A 4 1.10 -3.29 10.55
N MET A 5 0.81 -2.00 10.53
CA MET A 5 -0.54 -1.50 10.31
C MET A 5 -0.52 -0.27 9.41
N SER A 6 -1.40 -0.24 8.40
CA SER A 6 -1.65 0.94 7.59
C SER A 6 -2.52 1.94 8.34
N THR A 7 -2.21 3.23 8.18
CA THR A 7 -3.07 4.30 8.68
C THR A 7 -4.36 4.44 7.87
N TYR A 8 -4.56 3.61 6.86
CA TYR A 8 -5.81 3.53 6.09
C TYR A 8 -7.03 3.36 6.98
N VAL A 9 -6.90 2.64 8.10
CA VAL A 9 -7.96 2.50 9.11
C VAL A 9 -8.49 3.83 9.64
N PHE A 10 -7.72 4.91 9.51
CA PHE A 10 -8.05 6.28 9.92
C PHE A 10 -8.06 7.27 8.76
N VAL A 11 -8.11 6.82 7.51
CA VAL A 11 -7.93 7.67 6.32
C VAL A 11 -8.92 8.84 6.23
N LYS A 12 -10.08 8.71 6.87
CA LYS A 12 -11.13 9.75 6.97
C LYS A 12 -10.81 10.82 8.02
N GLU A 13 -9.85 10.57 8.90
CA GLU A 13 -9.42 11.45 9.98
C GLU A 13 -8.07 12.11 9.63
N ARG A 14 -7.85 13.31 10.16
CA ARG A 14 -6.52 13.92 10.09
C ARG A 14 -5.55 13.13 10.98
N LEU A 15 -4.45 12.65 10.42
CA LEU A 15 -3.43 11.92 11.15
C LEU A 15 -2.80 12.80 12.24
N HIS A 16 -2.69 12.25 13.44
CA HIS A 16 -2.05 12.89 14.58
C HIS A 16 -1.42 11.81 15.49
N PRO A 17 -0.49 12.19 16.40
CA PRO A 17 0.19 11.27 17.29
C PRO A 17 -0.71 10.27 18.03
N GLY A 18 -1.88 10.72 18.51
CA GLY A 18 -2.80 9.84 19.25
C GLY A 18 -3.37 8.68 18.45
N LEU A 19 -3.57 8.84 17.12
CA LEU A 19 -3.97 7.73 16.25
C LEU A 19 -2.81 6.74 16.07
N LEU A 20 -1.59 7.23 15.90
CA LEU A 20 -0.40 6.39 15.81
C LEU A 20 -0.15 5.61 17.11
N ASP A 21 -0.34 6.25 18.28
CA ASP A 21 -0.27 5.57 19.58
C ASP A 21 -1.32 4.45 19.70
N THR A 22 -2.49 4.62 19.08
CA THR A 22 -3.52 3.57 19.05
C THR A 22 -3.03 2.35 18.27
N LEU A 23 -2.36 2.53 17.13
CA LEU A 23 -1.79 1.42 16.35
C LEU A 23 -0.69 0.68 17.14
N VAL A 24 0.19 1.44 17.82
CA VAL A 24 1.24 0.84 18.67
C VAL A 24 0.64 0.06 19.84
N ARG A 25 -0.38 0.59 20.52
CA ARG A 25 -1.12 -0.15 21.57
C ARG A 25 -1.76 -1.41 21.00
N GLY A 26 -2.19 -1.41 19.73
CA GLY A 26 -2.70 -2.57 19.02
C GLY A 26 -1.64 -3.63 18.66
N GLY A 27 -0.37 -3.34 18.95
CA GLY A 27 0.74 -4.27 18.73
C GLY A 27 1.49 -4.05 17.42
N ALA A 28 1.25 -2.95 16.69
CA ALA A 28 2.05 -2.60 15.51
C ALA A 28 3.51 -2.30 15.91
N GLN A 29 4.44 -2.92 15.21
CA GLN A 29 5.88 -2.76 15.32
C GLN A 29 6.45 -1.89 14.19
N ALA A 30 5.66 -1.62 13.18
CA ALA A 30 5.94 -0.72 12.07
C ALA A 30 4.62 -0.14 11.56
N ILE A 31 4.71 1.01 10.91
CA ILE A 31 3.55 1.72 10.37
C ILE A 31 3.70 1.87 8.86
N GLU A 32 2.57 1.86 8.16
CA GLU A 32 2.43 2.41 6.83
C GLU A 32 1.57 3.67 6.90
N ILE A 33 1.98 4.73 6.23
CA ILE A 33 1.14 5.92 6.04
C ILE A 33 0.43 5.81 4.69
N PHE A 34 -0.90 5.87 4.72
CA PHE A 34 -1.70 6.01 3.50
C PHE A 34 -1.71 7.49 3.08
N ALA A 35 -1.10 7.81 1.94
CA ALA A 35 -0.96 9.19 1.49
C ALA A 35 -2.29 9.71 0.90
N ALA A 36 -3.08 10.37 1.72
CA ALA A 36 -4.27 11.12 1.32
C ALA A 36 -4.18 12.52 1.93
N ARG A 37 -4.42 13.58 1.16
CA ARG A 37 -4.20 14.96 1.62
C ARG A 37 -5.08 15.35 2.80
N GLN A 38 -6.31 14.81 2.92
CA GLN A 38 -7.15 15.02 4.10
C GLN A 38 -6.57 14.33 5.34
N HIS A 39 -5.89 13.20 5.16
CA HIS A 39 -5.30 12.42 6.24
C HIS A 39 -3.93 12.97 6.65
N LEU A 40 -2.98 13.06 5.72
CA LEU A 40 -1.68 13.69 5.91
C LEU A 40 -1.45 14.73 4.82
N ASP A 41 -1.51 16.01 5.16
CA ASP A 41 -1.29 17.10 4.20
C ASP A 41 0.21 17.29 3.90
N TYR A 42 0.75 16.38 3.11
CA TYR A 42 2.14 16.40 2.64
C TYR A 42 2.38 17.49 1.57
N ALA A 43 1.34 17.96 0.91
CA ALA A 43 1.47 18.91 -0.20
C ALA A 43 1.59 20.38 0.27
N ASN A 44 0.77 20.81 1.24
CA ASN A 44 0.67 22.23 1.60
C ASN A 44 1.03 22.53 3.07
N ARG A 45 1.05 21.53 3.96
CA ARG A 45 1.28 21.73 5.39
C ARG A 45 2.52 21.01 5.91
N LYS A 46 3.69 21.52 5.55
CA LYS A 46 4.98 21.00 6.06
C LYS A 46 5.02 20.87 7.60
N GLN A 47 4.26 21.67 8.33
CA GLN A 47 4.14 21.56 9.79
C GLN A 47 3.43 20.28 10.20
N HIS A 48 2.43 19.82 9.46
CA HIS A 48 1.74 18.57 9.75
C HIS A 48 2.68 17.37 9.60
N VAL A 49 3.47 17.34 8.50
CA VAL A 49 4.46 16.29 8.31
C VAL A 49 5.52 16.31 9.42
N ARG A 50 5.95 17.49 9.91
CA ARG A 50 6.89 17.62 11.03
C ARG A 50 6.32 17.07 12.34
N GLU A 51 5.06 17.36 12.66
CA GLU A 51 4.39 16.81 13.84
C GLU A 51 4.44 15.28 13.85
N ILE A 52 4.14 14.66 12.70
CA ILE A 52 4.21 13.20 12.55
C ILE A 52 5.65 12.71 12.59
N ALA A 53 6.60 13.44 11.99
CA ALA A 53 8.03 13.11 12.05
C ALA A 53 8.59 13.15 13.48
N ASP A 54 8.15 14.11 14.29
CA ASP A 54 8.53 14.21 15.71
C ASP A 54 8.05 12.98 16.49
N TRP A 55 6.86 12.49 16.19
CA TRP A 55 6.33 11.27 16.80
C TRP A 55 7.20 10.03 16.42
N PHE A 56 7.50 9.83 15.14
CA PHE A 56 8.35 8.70 14.70
C PHE A 56 9.73 8.75 15.34
N ARG A 57 10.34 9.96 15.43
CA ARG A 57 11.64 10.15 16.09
C ARG A 57 11.60 9.84 17.58
N SER A 58 10.53 10.25 18.26
CA SER A 58 10.41 10.10 19.72
C SER A 58 10.10 8.65 20.14
N THR A 59 9.36 7.91 19.31
CA THR A 59 8.96 6.54 19.63
C THR A 59 9.95 5.48 19.12
N GLY A 60 10.72 5.82 18.09
CA GLY A 60 11.58 4.87 17.39
C GLY A 60 10.84 3.80 16.58
N ILE A 61 9.51 3.88 16.45
CA ILE A 61 8.73 3.00 15.57
C ILE A 61 9.09 3.34 14.12
N PRO A 62 9.45 2.36 13.27
CA PRO A 62 9.78 2.63 11.88
C PRO A 62 8.54 2.93 11.04
N LEU A 63 8.65 3.90 10.13
CA LEU A 63 7.78 4.00 8.97
C LEU A 63 8.25 2.98 7.94
N ASN A 64 7.50 1.91 7.74
CA ASN A 64 7.85 0.85 6.78
C ASN A 64 7.64 1.31 5.34
N SER A 65 6.48 1.87 5.08
CA SER A 65 6.02 2.24 3.75
C SER A 65 5.12 3.47 3.76
N VAL A 66 5.02 4.08 2.60
CA VAL A 66 3.98 5.05 2.27
C VAL A 66 3.18 4.46 1.11
N HIS A 67 1.87 4.32 1.26
CA HIS A 67 0.98 4.01 0.15
C HIS A 67 0.81 5.27 -0.71
N ALA A 68 1.01 5.17 -2.00
CA ALA A 68 0.86 6.28 -2.94
C ALA A 68 -0.58 6.84 -2.92
N PRO A 69 -0.77 8.15 -3.17
CA PRO A 69 -2.10 8.75 -3.15
C PRO A 69 -2.97 8.20 -4.29
N LEU A 70 -4.24 7.95 -4.00
CA LEU A 70 -5.24 7.57 -5.02
C LEU A 70 -5.89 8.79 -5.68
N TYR A 71 -5.91 9.93 -4.98
CA TYR A 71 -6.46 11.20 -5.44
C TYR A 71 -5.56 12.36 -5.01
N SER A 72 -5.61 13.46 -5.75
CA SER A 72 -4.83 14.67 -5.46
C SER A 72 -5.63 15.77 -4.74
N ASP A 73 -6.90 15.52 -4.41
CA ASP A 73 -7.77 16.44 -3.68
C ASP A 73 -7.82 16.17 -2.17
N TYR A 74 -8.55 17.04 -1.43
CA TYR A 74 -8.75 16.93 0.00
C TYR A 74 -10.03 16.18 0.40
N GLU A 75 -10.78 15.66 -0.57
CA GLU A 75 -12.08 15.02 -0.34
C GLU A 75 -12.15 13.60 -0.89
N TRP A 76 -11.00 12.96 -1.12
CA TRP A 76 -10.94 11.58 -1.59
C TRP A 76 -11.71 11.37 -2.91
N GLY A 77 -11.46 12.24 -3.90
CA GLY A 77 -12.10 12.19 -5.22
C GLY A 77 -13.56 12.65 -5.24
N ARG A 78 -14.15 13.09 -4.11
CA ARG A 78 -15.53 13.55 -4.05
C ARG A 78 -15.77 14.89 -4.73
N ASP A 79 -14.74 15.70 -4.86
CA ASP A 79 -14.79 16.98 -5.60
C ASP A 79 -14.77 16.80 -7.12
N GLY A 80 -14.67 15.56 -7.61
CA GLY A 80 -14.60 15.22 -9.03
C GLY A 80 -13.18 15.22 -9.61
N SER A 81 -12.15 15.29 -8.78
CA SER A 81 -10.76 15.14 -9.22
C SER A 81 -10.53 13.79 -9.89
N ALA A 82 -9.72 13.80 -10.95
CA ALA A 82 -9.28 12.57 -11.58
C ALA A 82 -8.43 11.73 -10.61
N PRO A 83 -8.54 10.39 -10.65
CA PRO A 83 -7.67 9.53 -9.85
C PRO A 83 -6.21 9.69 -10.27
N VAL A 84 -5.30 9.48 -9.33
CA VAL A 84 -3.86 9.42 -9.58
C VAL A 84 -3.56 8.13 -10.34
N ASN A 85 -3.42 8.24 -11.67
CA ASN A 85 -3.27 7.10 -12.56
C ASN A 85 -1.99 7.20 -13.39
N VAL A 86 -0.99 6.40 -13.06
CA VAL A 86 0.30 6.33 -13.77
C VAL A 86 0.22 5.64 -15.13
N ALA A 87 -0.91 4.97 -15.42
CA ALA A 87 -1.17 4.26 -16.66
C ALA A 87 -2.11 5.01 -17.60
N SER A 88 -2.59 6.22 -17.25
CA SER A 88 -3.52 6.98 -18.10
C SER A 88 -2.94 7.19 -19.51
N ASN A 89 -3.76 7.02 -20.56
CA ASN A 89 -3.39 7.35 -21.93
C ASN A 89 -3.19 8.86 -22.14
N ASP A 90 -3.81 9.69 -21.30
CA ASP A 90 -3.59 11.13 -21.29
C ASP A 90 -2.26 11.47 -20.61
N ARG A 91 -1.33 12.05 -21.39
CA ARG A 91 0.00 12.42 -20.91
C ARG A 91 -0.06 13.50 -19.81
N GLY A 92 -1.00 14.44 -19.88
CA GLY A 92 -1.16 15.49 -18.88
C GLY A 92 -1.54 14.90 -17.54
N GLN A 93 -2.56 14.03 -17.53
CA GLN A 93 -2.98 13.32 -16.32
C GLN A 93 -1.86 12.46 -15.73
N ARG A 94 -1.05 11.79 -16.56
CA ARG A 94 0.10 11.02 -16.03
C ARG A 94 1.16 11.91 -15.37
N ILE A 95 1.44 13.09 -15.96
CA ILE A 95 2.39 14.03 -15.34
C ILE A 95 1.86 14.51 -13.99
N GLU A 96 0.60 14.90 -13.91
CA GLU A 96 -0.06 15.31 -12.67
C GLU A 96 -0.04 14.18 -11.63
N ALA A 97 -0.33 12.95 -12.05
CA ALA A 97 -0.26 11.77 -11.18
C ALA A 97 1.16 11.54 -10.62
N MET A 98 2.18 11.57 -11.51
CA MET A 98 3.57 11.41 -11.07
C MET A 98 4.01 12.55 -10.14
N ASP A 99 3.60 13.78 -10.40
CA ASP A 99 3.94 14.92 -9.54
C ASP A 99 3.28 14.81 -8.16
N GLU A 100 2.07 14.28 -8.09
CA GLU A 100 1.42 14.01 -6.81
C GLU A 100 2.14 12.91 -6.02
N ILE A 101 2.52 11.82 -6.68
CA ILE A 101 3.28 10.74 -6.06
C ILE A 101 4.65 11.22 -5.58
N LYS A 102 5.34 12.08 -6.34
CA LYS A 102 6.62 12.67 -5.92
C LYS A 102 6.47 13.53 -4.65
N ARG A 103 5.37 14.29 -4.51
CA ARG A 103 5.10 15.01 -3.26
C ARG A 103 4.94 14.07 -2.08
N ALA A 104 4.31 12.91 -2.26
CA ALA A 104 4.25 11.90 -1.22
C ALA A 104 5.62 11.27 -0.94
N LEU A 105 6.46 11.04 -1.95
CA LEU A 105 7.84 10.57 -1.79
C LEU A 105 8.70 11.55 -0.98
N GLU A 106 8.49 12.86 -1.11
CA GLU A 106 9.21 13.89 -0.34
C GLU A 106 8.96 13.80 1.18
N ILE A 107 7.97 13.02 1.65
CA ILE A 107 7.82 12.68 3.08
C ILE A 107 9.12 12.06 3.60
N ALA A 108 9.86 11.31 2.78
CA ALA A 108 11.11 10.65 3.14
C ALA A 108 12.19 11.63 3.63
N GLU A 109 12.16 12.89 3.21
CA GLU A 109 13.08 13.92 3.69
C GLU A 109 12.94 14.23 5.19
N GLN A 110 11.75 13.99 5.75
CA GLN A 110 11.45 14.26 7.16
C GLN A 110 11.24 12.98 7.97
N ILE A 111 10.66 11.95 7.35
CA ILE A 111 10.38 10.64 7.95
C ILE A 111 10.94 9.58 6.99
N PRO A 112 12.16 9.08 7.19
CA PRO A 112 12.72 8.03 6.34
C PRO A 112 11.82 6.79 6.32
N PHE A 113 11.56 6.25 5.13
CA PHE A 113 10.83 5.01 4.95
C PHE A 113 11.42 4.17 3.81
N ARG A 114 11.06 2.88 3.77
CA ARG A 114 11.72 1.93 2.86
C ARG A 114 11.02 1.78 1.53
N PHE A 115 9.68 1.81 1.52
CA PHE A 115 8.88 1.41 0.38
C PHE A 115 7.78 2.41 0.06
N LEU A 116 7.62 2.74 -1.22
CA LEU A 116 6.41 3.34 -1.74
C LEU A 116 5.55 2.22 -2.37
N ILE A 117 4.33 2.05 -1.89
CA ILE A 117 3.37 1.12 -2.50
C ILE A 117 2.65 1.83 -3.64
N GLN A 118 2.66 1.25 -4.83
CA GLN A 118 2.14 1.90 -6.04
C GLN A 118 1.24 0.98 -6.86
N HIS A 119 0.06 1.45 -7.17
CA HIS A 119 -0.84 0.81 -8.12
C HIS A 119 -0.42 1.07 -9.57
N VAL A 120 -0.59 0.09 -10.44
CA VAL A 120 -0.47 0.25 -11.89
C VAL A 120 -1.89 0.37 -12.47
N GLY A 121 -2.31 1.62 -12.75
CA GLY A 121 -3.68 1.90 -13.15
C GLY A 121 -4.64 2.13 -11.97
N ILE A 122 -5.92 2.05 -12.24
CA ILE A 122 -7.03 2.19 -11.28
C ILE A 122 -7.85 0.90 -11.21
N SER A 123 -8.75 0.81 -10.21
CA SER A 123 -9.64 -0.37 -10.07
C SER A 123 -10.46 -0.62 -11.34
N ASN A 124 -10.61 -1.91 -11.71
CA ASN A 124 -11.35 -2.38 -12.89
C ASN A 124 -10.83 -1.82 -14.23
N GLU A 125 -9.60 -1.36 -14.30
CA GLU A 125 -9.02 -0.89 -15.55
C GLU A 125 -8.70 -2.09 -16.46
N SER A 126 -9.23 -2.05 -17.70
CA SER A 126 -8.97 -3.09 -18.68
C SER A 126 -7.57 -2.95 -19.27
N PHE A 127 -6.97 -4.09 -19.67
CA PHE A 127 -5.68 -4.09 -20.34
C PHE A 127 -5.72 -3.31 -21.66
N ASP A 128 -4.71 -2.48 -21.85
CA ASP A 128 -4.39 -1.77 -23.08
C ASP A 128 -2.88 -1.64 -23.16
N GLU A 129 -2.28 -2.00 -24.29
CA GLU A 129 -0.82 -1.98 -24.49
C GLU A 129 -0.21 -0.60 -24.24
N ARG A 130 -0.88 0.46 -24.73
CA ARG A 130 -0.39 1.83 -24.54
C ARG A 130 -0.42 2.26 -23.08
N LYS A 131 -1.43 1.81 -22.31
CA LYS A 131 -1.48 2.03 -20.86
C LYS A 131 -0.36 1.31 -20.16
N PHE A 132 -0.08 0.09 -20.56
CA PHE A 132 0.99 -0.70 -19.97
C PHE A 132 2.37 -0.07 -20.24
N GLU A 133 2.65 0.34 -21.49
CA GLU A 133 3.85 1.11 -21.85
C GLU A 133 3.95 2.46 -21.12
N ALA A 134 2.82 3.15 -20.97
CA ALA A 134 2.75 4.39 -20.22
C ALA A 134 3.06 4.18 -18.74
N ALA A 135 2.55 3.10 -18.15
CA ALA A 135 2.87 2.73 -16.77
C ALA A 135 4.37 2.42 -16.59
N MET A 136 4.96 1.62 -17.48
CA MET A 136 6.41 1.33 -17.46
C MET A 136 7.23 2.62 -17.45
N THR A 137 6.94 3.55 -18.35
CA THR A 137 7.62 4.86 -18.40
C THR A 137 7.42 5.66 -17.11
N SER A 138 6.22 5.67 -16.55
CA SER A 138 5.91 6.38 -15.31
C SER A 138 6.64 5.79 -14.11
N ILE A 139 6.67 4.46 -13.98
CA ILE A 139 7.40 3.75 -12.92
C ILE A 139 8.91 4.02 -13.01
N GLU A 140 9.49 4.03 -14.22
CA GLU A 140 10.90 4.38 -14.40
C GLU A 140 11.22 5.79 -13.88
N HIS A 141 10.38 6.79 -14.21
CA HIS A 141 10.54 8.15 -13.70
C HIS A 141 10.38 8.24 -12.18
N LEU A 142 9.39 7.56 -11.61
CA LEU A 142 9.18 7.54 -10.15
C LEU A 142 10.33 6.84 -9.44
N ARG A 143 10.82 5.73 -9.98
CA ARG A 143 11.99 5.00 -9.47
C ARG A 143 13.24 5.89 -9.44
N ALA A 144 13.50 6.62 -10.53
CA ALA A 144 14.63 7.54 -10.61
C ALA A 144 14.52 8.66 -9.55
N PHE A 145 13.33 9.15 -9.27
CA PHE A 145 13.07 10.15 -8.23
C PHE A 145 13.18 9.56 -6.82
N ALA A 146 12.68 8.36 -6.58
CA ALA A 146 12.67 7.70 -5.27
C ALA A 146 14.07 7.26 -4.81
N LYS A 147 14.94 6.88 -5.75
CA LYS A 147 16.28 6.34 -5.48
C LYS A 147 17.17 7.22 -4.60
N PRO A 148 17.35 8.53 -4.85
CA PRO A 148 18.13 9.40 -3.99
C PRO A 148 17.51 9.63 -2.61
N LEU A 149 16.20 9.40 -2.45
CA LEU A 149 15.51 9.42 -1.16
C LEU A 149 15.68 8.13 -0.36
N GLY A 150 16.33 7.11 -0.93
CA GLY A 150 16.48 5.79 -0.32
C GLY A 150 15.22 4.94 -0.33
N VAL A 151 14.22 5.32 -1.12
CA VAL A 151 12.93 4.63 -1.22
C VAL A 151 12.91 3.70 -2.43
N ARG A 152 12.38 2.48 -2.24
CA ARG A 152 12.11 1.52 -3.32
C ARG A 152 10.62 1.51 -3.64
N ILE A 153 10.28 1.30 -4.91
CA ILE A 153 8.88 1.15 -5.32
C ILE A 153 8.48 -0.31 -5.23
N LEU A 154 7.34 -0.58 -4.61
CA LEU A 154 6.67 -1.86 -4.64
C LEU A 154 5.38 -1.72 -5.45
N LEU A 155 5.23 -2.53 -6.48
CA LEU A 155 4.00 -2.60 -7.25
C LEU A 155 3.02 -3.51 -6.53
N GLU A 156 1.76 -3.11 -6.48
CA GLU A 156 0.73 -3.87 -5.79
C GLU A 156 -0.17 -4.61 -6.80
N ASN A 157 -0.45 -5.89 -6.53
CA ASN A 157 -1.48 -6.61 -7.24
C ASN A 157 -2.86 -6.10 -6.81
N MET A 158 -3.64 -5.60 -7.75
CA MET A 158 -4.98 -5.07 -7.49
C MET A 158 -5.98 -5.49 -8.57
N PRO A 159 -7.30 -5.43 -8.30
CA PRO A 159 -8.33 -5.87 -9.25
C PRO A 159 -8.41 -5.00 -10.51
N ASN A 160 -7.44 -5.15 -11.41
CA ASN A 160 -7.44 -4.63 -12.77
C ASN A 160 -6.51 -5.49 -13.67
N ASP A 161 -6.63 -5.33 -14.98
CA ASP A 161 -5.89 -6.16 -15.93
C ASP A 161 -4.42 -5.73 -16.12
N LEU A 162 -3.99 -4.59 -15.56
CA LEU A 162 -2.60 -4.11 -15.59
C LEU A 162 -1.79 -4.57 -14.37
N CYS A 163 -2.47 -4.98 -13.28
CA CYS A 163 -1.89 -5.37 -12.01
C CYS A 163 -2.04 -6.86 -11.69
N THR A 164 -2.35 -7.71 -12.70
CA THR A 164 -2.34 -9.15 -12.45
C THR A 164 -0.93 -9.59 -12.05
N PRO A 165 -0.79 -10.67 -11.27
CA PRO A 165 0.51 -11.19 -10.88
C PRO A 165 1.49 -11.34 -12.05
N GLU A 166 1.00 -11.87 -13.18
CA GLU A 166 1.80 -12.08 -14.40
C GLU A 166 2.23 -10.74 -15.02
N LYS A 167 1.34 -9.75 -15.04
CA LYS A 167 1.66 -8.42 -15.61
C LYS A 167 2.65 -7.65 -14.75
N LEU A 168 2.61 -7.78 -13.44
CA LEU A 168 3.61 -7.17 -12.57
C LEU A 168 4.99 -7.79 -12.79
N VAL A 169 5.08 -9.11 -12.90
CA VAL A 169 6.34 -9.81 -13.22
C VAL A 169 6.83 -9.41 -14.62
N GLU A 170 5.94 -9.36 -15.62
CA GLU A 170 6.26 -8.91 -16.97
C GLU A 170 6.85 -7.49 -16.97
N LEU A 171 6.23 -6.55 -16.24
CA LEU A 171 6.72 -5.17 -16.11
C LEU A 171 8.13 -5.13 -15.52
N ILE A 172 8.34 -5.80 -14.38
CA ILE A 172 9.63 -5.83 -13.68
C ILE A 172 10.73 -6.40 -14.61
N HIS A 173 10.45 -7.51 -15.29
CA HIS A 173 11.41 -8.18 -16.17
C HIS A 173 11.69 -7.38 -17.44
N THR A 174 10.66 -6.84 -18.09
CA THR A 174 10.79 -6.07 -19.34
C THR A 174 11.64 -4.82 -19.13
N MET A 175 11.47 -4.15 -18.00
CA MET A 175 12.22 -2.95 -17.66
C MET A 175 13.58 -3.23 -17.02
N HIS A 176 13.92 -4.50 -16.78
CA HIS A 176 15.14 -4.90 -16.07
C HIS A 176 15.31 -4.18 -14.72
N PHE A 177 14.20 -4.01 -13.99
CA PHE A 177 14.22 -3.39 -12.68
C PHE A 177 14.67 -4.39 -11.61
N ASP A 178 15.86 -4.19 -11.06
CA ASP A 178 16.42 -4.97 -9.94
C ASP A 178 16.09 -4.38 -8.56
N ASP A 179 15.50 -3.20 -8.54
CA ASP A 179 15.12 -2.44 -7.34
C ASP A 179 13.62 -2.06 -7.29
N VAL A 180 12.78 -2.62 -8.17
CA VAL A 180 11.32 -2.60 -8.09
C VAL A 180 10.84 -4.00 -7.74
N ASP A 181 10.03 -4.10 -6.71
CA ASP A 181 9.52 -5.37 -6.18
C ASP A 181 7.99 -5.29 -6.00
N VAL A 182 7.40 -6.16 -5.20
CA VAL A 182 5.95 -6.30 -5.05
C VAL A 182 5.51 -6.11 -3.60
N CYS A 183 4.42 -5.37 -3.41
CA CYS A 183 3.53 -5.48 -2.26
C CYS A 183 2.46 -6.51 -2.61
N PHE A 184 2.43 -7.63 -1.90
CA PHE A 184 1.46 -8.68 -2.13
C PHE A 184 0.20 -8.42 -1.32
N ASP A 185 -0.85 -8.01 -2.00
CA ASP A 185 -2.16 -7.86 -1.39
C ASP A 185 -2.92 -9.18 -1.45
N VAL A 186 -3.22 -9.73 -0.26
CA VAL A 186 -3.88 -11.03 -0.09
C VAL A 186 -5.36 -10.96 -0.43
N GLY A 187 -6.02 -9.86 -0.06
CA GLY A 187 -7.43 -9.65 -0.36
C GLY A 187 -7.69 -9.44 -1.84
N HIS A 188 -6.86 -8.66 -2.52
CA HIS A 188 -6.91 -8.49 -3.97
C HIS A 188 -6.63 -9.81 -4.70
N ALA A 189 -5.63 -10.58 -4.26
CA ALA A 189 -5.35 -11.90 -4.82
C ALA A 189 -6.55 -12.84 -4.68
N HIS A 190 -7.27 -12.79 -3.55
CA HIS A 190 -8.49 -13.58 -3.33
C HIS A 190 -9.58 -13.24 -4.34
N LEU A 191 -9.76 -11.94 -4.66
CA LEU A 191 -10.72 -11.47 -5.67
C LEU A 191 -10.32 -11.89 -7.11
N MET A 192 -9.03 -11.89 -7.41
CA MET A 192 -8.50 -12.02 -8.78
C MET A 192 -8.21 -13.45 -9.25
N GLY A 193 -8.56 -14.47 -8.52
CA GLY A 193 -8.31 -15.84 -8.95
C GLY A 193 -7.78 -16.76 -7.86
N GLY A 194 -7.40 -16.18 -6.74
CA GLY A 194 -7.00 -16.92 -5.53
C GLY A 194 -5.61 -16.58 -5.04
N VAL A 195 -5.46 -16.69 -3.73
CA VAL A 195 -4.22 -16.32 -3.02
C VAL A 195 -3.05 -17.19 -3.44
N ALA A 196 -3.24 -18.52 -3.55
CA ALA A 196 -2.15 -19.45 -3.83
C ALA A 196 -1.52 -19.25 -5.23
N PRO A 197 -2.27 -19.20 -6.35
CA PRO A 197 -1.66 -18.98 -7.66
C PRO A 197 -0.97 -17.61 -7.76
N ALA A 198 -1.57 -16.55 -7.19
CA ALA A 198 -0.96 -15.23 -7.17
C ALA A 198 0.35 -15.22 -6.37
N PHE A 199 0.36 -15.86 -5.20
CA PHE A 199 1.56 -16.00 -4.38
C PHE A 199 2.68 -16.74 -5.12
N GLU A 200 2.39 -17.86 -5.76
CA GLU A 200 3.40 -18.64 -6.51
C GLU A 200 4.04 -17.82 -7.63
N THR A 201 3.26 -16.99 -8.31
CA THR A 201 3.76 -16.10 -9.36
C THR A 201 4.67 -14.99 -8.80
N LEU A 202 4.29 -14.40 -7.66
CA LEU A 202 4.94 -13.20 -7.13
C LEU A 202 6.00 -13.45 -6.06
N LYS A 203 6.09 -14.64 -5.45
CA LYS A 203 6.84 -14.92 -4.21
C LYS A 203 8.31 -14.48 -4.20
N GLN A 204 8.97 -14.43 -5.36
CA GLN A 204 10.37 -14.00 -5.46
C GLN A 204 10.52 -12.48 -5.33
N HIS A 205 9.44 -11.73 -5.57
CA HIS A 205 9.42 -10.27 -5.57
C HIS A 205 8.74 -9.67 -4.34
N ILE A 206 8.07 -10.47 -3.49
CA ILE A 206 7.32 -9.96 -2.34
C ILE A 206 8.27 -9.34 -1.30
N ARG A 207 8.10 -8.04 -0.99
CA ARG A 207 8.84 -7.32 0.05
C ARG A 207 7.94 -6.72 1.12
N SER A 208 6.67 -6.49 0.81
CA SER A 208 5.63 -6.09 1.75
C SER A 208 4.35 -6.85 1.43
N THR A 209 3.39 -6.77 2.35
CA THR A 209 2.05 -7.31 2.12
C THR A 209 1.00 -6.30 2.51
N HIS A 210 -0.19 -6.40 1.91
CA HIS A 210 -1.43 -5.90 2.49
C HIS A 210 -2.29 -7.09 2.90
N ILE A 211 -2.75 -7.04 4.13
CA ILE A 211 -3.50 -8.12 4.78
C ILE A 211 -4.88 -7.58 5.13
N HIS A 212 -5.87 -8.00 4.38
CA HIS A 212 -7.29 -7.76 4.66
C HIS A 212 -8.12 -8.93 4.12
N ASP A 213 -9.37 -9.03 4.56
CA ASP A 213 -10.30 -10.08 4.14
C ASP A 213 -11.41 -9.50 3.26
N ASN A 214 -12.07 -10.36 2.52
CA ASN A 214 -13.29 -10.08 1.76
C ASN A 214 -14.08 -11.36 1.51
N ALA A 215 -15.33 -11.22 1.08
CA ALA A 215 -16.21 -12.33 0.77
C ALA A 215 -16.10 -12.82 -0.69
N LYS A 216 -15.03 -12.44 -1.41
CA LYS A 216 -14.78 -12.75 -2.83
C LYS A 216 -15.78 -12.09 -3.81
N ASP A 217 -16.44 -11.03 -3.39
CA ASP A 217 -17.40 -10.28 -4.20
C ASP A 217 -17.00 -8.82 -4.40
N LYS A 218 -16.39 -8.22 -3.38
CA LYS A 218 -15.97 -6.80 -3.35
C LYS A 218 -14.70 -6.64 -2.56
N ASP A 219 -13.97 -5.60 -2.90
CA ASP A 219 -12.82 -5.13 -2.15
C ASP A 219 -13.30 -4.34 -0.92
N THR A 220 -13.47 -5.07 0.20
CA THR A 220 -14.12 -4.55 1.41
C THR A 220 -13.17 -4.32 2.58
N HIS A 221 -11.89 -4.63 2.42
CA HIS A 221 -10.85 -4.45 3.46
C HIS A 221 -11.30 -4.86 4.88
N LEU A 222 -11.95 -6.03 4.99
CA LEU A 222 -12.41 -6.57 6.27
C LEU A 222 -11.23 -7.05 7.12
N TRP A 223 -11.44 -7.09 8.42
CA TRP A 223 -10.52 -7.75 9.34
C TRP A 223 -10.36 -9.23 8.97
N PRO A 224 -9.14 -9.80 8.98
CA PRO A 224 -8.91 -11.23 8.77
C PRO A 224 -9.82 -12.11 9.64
N GLY A 225 -10.49 -13.07 8.98
CA GLY A 225 -11.48 -13.95 9.58
C GLY A 225 -12.93 -13.43 9.54
N ASN A 226 -13.16 -12.24 8.97
CA ASN A 226 -14.51 -11.71 8.74
C ASN A 226 -15.00 -11.90 7.28
N GLY A 227 -14.16 -12.46 6.41
CA GLY A 227 -14.46 -12.81 5.02
C GLY A 227 -14.35 -14.31 4.78
N SER A 228 -13.82 -14.68 3.62
CA SER A 228 -13.74 -16.08 3.16
C SER A 228 -12.34 -16.58 2.83
N ILE A 229 -11.28 -15.82 3.15
CA ILE A 229 -9.89 -16.22 2.92
C ILE A 229 -9.50 -17.33 3.92
N ASP A 230 -8.86 -18.39 3.41
CA ASP A 230 -8.22 -19.40 4.26
C ASP A 230 -6.90 -18.86 4.84
N TRP A 231 -6.98 -18.30 6.03
CA TRP A 231 -5.84 -17.68 6.71
C TRP A 231 -4.79 -18.68 7.15
N THR A 232 -5.12 -19.94 7.37
CA THR A 232 -4.13 -20.98 7.66
C THR A 232 -3.23 -21.19 6.45
N GLN A 233 -3.83 -21.41 5.27
CA GLN A 233 -3.08 -21.57 4.03
C GLN A 233 -2.31 -20.28 3.65
N ALA A 234 -2.95 -19.11 3.77
CA ALA A 234 -2.30 -17.84 3.46
C ALA A 234 -1.07 -17.59 4.33
N MET A 235 -1.15 -17.86 5.63
CA MET A 235 -0.04 -17.67 6.56
C MET A 235 1.10 -18.66 6.33
N GLU A 236 0.83 -19.91 5.98
CA GLU A 236 1.86 -20.88 5.59
C GLU A 236 2.64 -20.37 4.36
N MET A 237 1.94 -19.88 3.34
CA MET A 237 2.56 -19.30 2.14
C MET A 237 3.41 -18.08 2.48
N LEU A 238 2.87 -17.11 3.22
CA LEU A 238 3.58 -15.87 3.57
C LEU A 238 4.86 -16.15 4.40
N ARG A 239 4.83 -17.14 5.30
CA ARG A 239 6.03 -17.59 6.04
C ARG A 239 7.08 -18.20 5.15
N SER A 240 6.68 -18.80 4.02
CA SER A 240 7.60 -19.40 3.05
C SER A 240 8.23 -18.39 2.08
N ALA A 241 7.75 -17.15 2.09
CA ALA A 241 8.27 -16.10 1.20
C ALA A 241 9.76 -15.82 1.47
N PRO A 242 10.62 -15.75 0.43
CA PRO A 242 12.08 -15.64 0.59
C PRO A 242 12.56 -14.42 1.39
N HIS A 243 11.77 -13.35 1.41
CA HIS A 243 12.16 -12.05 1.99
C HIS A 243 11.45 -11.71 3.29
N THR A 244 10.70 -12.64 3.85
CA THR A 244 9.99 -12.48 5.14
C THR A 244 9.25 -11.15 5.25
N PRO A 245 8.24 -10.89 4.42
CA PRO A 245 7.52 -9.63 4.41
C PRO A 245 6.81 -9.39 5.75
N PRO A 246 6.47 -8.14 6.12
CA PRO A 246 5.69 -7.87 7.32
C PRO A 246 4.26 -8.42 7.18
N LEU A 247 3.56 -8.62 8.30
CA LEU A 247 2.10 -8.73 8.35
C LEU A 247 1.55 -7.31 8.46
N LEU A 248 1.30 -6.67 7.35
CA LEU A 248 0.80 -5.30 7.30
C LEU A 248 -0.71 -5.33 7.08
N LEU A 249 -1.47 -5.05 8.14
CA LEU A 249 -2.91 -4.94 8.06
C LEU A 249 -3.31 -3.64 7.34
N GLU A 250 -4.14 -3.76 6.31
CA GLU A 250 -4.75 -2.62 5.61
C GLU A 250 -6.28 -2.77 5.64
N ILE A 251 -6.92 -2.12 6.59
CA ILE A 251 -8.30 -2.35 6.97
C ILE A 251 -9.12 -1.08 6.77
N GLU A 252 -10.33 -1.20 6.25
CA GLU A 252 -11.29 -0.10 6.29
C GLU A 252 -11.78 0.13 7.73
N GLY A 253 -11.70 1.39 8.18
CA GLY A 253 -12.06 1.75 9.55
C GLY A 253 -13.57 1.58 9.82
N ASP A 254 -13.90 0.99 10.97
CA ASP A 254 -15.25 0.93 11.53
C ASP A 254 -15.27 1.72 12.84
N GLU A 255 -16.01 2.82 12.87
CA GLU A 255 -16.15 3.71 14.05
C GLU A 255 -16.70 3.00 15.30
N LYS A 256 -17.33 1.82 15.12
CA LYS A 256 -17.90 1.03 16.22
C LYS A 256 -16.89 0.11 16.90
N LEU A 257 -15.72 -0.09 16.30
CA LEU A 257 -14.70 -0.99 16.80
C LEU A 257 -13.54 -0.21 17.42
N ASN A 258 -12.97 -0.76 18.51
CA ASN A 258 -11.67 -0.28 19.01
C ASN A 258 -10.55 -0.91 18.17
N PRO A 259 -9.86 -0.15 17.31
CA PRO A 259 -8.87 -0.73 16.42
C PRO A 259 -7.74 -1.43 17.16
N ALA A 260 -7.29 -0.90 18.31
CA ALA A 260 -6.19 -1.49 19.07
C ALA A 260 -6.52 -2.89 19.60
N GLU A 261 -7.72 -3.08 20.17
CA GLU A 261 -8.16 -4.39 20.67
C GLU A 261 -8.32 -5.39 19.52
N LYS A 262 -8.91 -4.93 18.40
CA LYS A 262 -9.12 -5.79 17.22
C LYS A 262 -7.80 -6.20 16.58
N MET A 263 -6.83 -5.31 16.50
CA MET A 263 -5.48 -5.61 16.01
C MET A 263 -4.81 -6.70 16.85
N GLN A 264 -4.85 -6.61 18.19
CA GLN A 264 -4.28 -7.63 19.09
C GLN A 264 -4.90 -9.00 18.86
N GLU A 265 -6.24 -9.06 18.75
CA GLU A 265 -6.97 -10.29 18.44
C GLU A 265 -6.52 -10.89 17.11
N VAL A 266 -6.50 -10.07 16.04
CA VAL A 266 -6.20 -10.52 14.68
C VAL A 266 -4.75 -10.95 14.54
N PHE A 267 -3.78 -10.18 15.04
CA PHE A 267 -2.38 -10.60 15.03
C PHE A 267 -2.19 -11.94 15.77
N GLY A 268 -2.84 -12.10 16.93
CA GLY A 268 -2.78 -13.36 17.66
C GLY A 268 -3.33 -14.55 16.87
N LYS A 269 -4.43 -14.36 16.13
CA LYS A 269 -5.01 -15.40 15.26
C LYS A 269 -4.12 -15.73 14.07
N LEU A 270 -3.59 -14.72 13.36
CA LEU A 270 -2.72 -14.92 12.21
C LEU A 270 -1.38 -15.60 12.58
N GLU A 271 -0.85 -15.30 13.76
CA GLU A 271 0.38 -15.94 14.22
C GLU A 271 0.18 -17.39 14.65
N ALA A 272 -1.02 -17.73 15.12
CA ALA A 272 -1.40 -19.09 15.51
C ALA A 272 -1.84 -19.97 14.33
N ALA A 273 -2.28 -19.36 13.22
CA ALA A 273 -2.63 -20.05 11.98
C ALA A 273 -1.38 -20.48 11.22
#